data_f465baab87925e3ac715b05a6c38d40c
#
_entry.id   f465baab87925e3ac715b05a6c38d40c
#
_cell.length_a   1.000
_cell.length_b   1.000
_cell.length_c   1.000
_cell.angle_alpha   90.00
_cell.angle_beta   90.00
_cell.angle_gamma   90.00
#
_symmetry.space_group_name_H-M   'P 1'
#
loop_
_entity.id
_entity.type
_entity.pdbx_description
1 polymer ?
#
loop_
_entity_poly.entity_id
_entity_poly.type
_entity_poly.pdbx_seq_one_letter_code
_entity_poly.pdbx_strand_id
1 'polypeptide(L)'
;ANKKERHDRIISMLEKVGLNSEHANRYPHEFSGGQRQRVGIARALAVQPQLIIADEPVSALDVSIQSQVLNLMNQLKRDMNLTYIFVAHDLSVVEHISDRVGVMYLGNFVEEGDKYSLYQNPLHPYTQALLSAVPIPDPKAKKDRIILEGNIPSALNPPSGCKFHTRCPKCMERCKTEAPQKYQVDDDHFVYCHLYDTEEAKKNAKAAENAVIHQ
;
A
#
# COMPACT_ATOMS: atom_id res chain seq x y z
N ALA A 1 22.80 -27.95 6.92
CA ALA A 1 23.70 -27.08 7.73
C ALA A 1 23.97 -27.74 9.08
N ASN A 2 25.19 -27.74 9.54
CA ASN A 2 25.57 -28.21 10.88
C ASN A 2 25.15 -27.16 11.94
N LYS A 3 25.33 -27.48 13.26
CA LYS A 3 24.89 -26.58 14.36
C LYS A 3 25.62 -25.22 14.32
N LYS A 4 26.91 -25.20 13.95
CA LYS A 4 27.70 -23.97 13.85
C LYS A 4 27.22 -23.09 12.67
N GLU A 5 27.07 -23.66 11.49
CA GLU A 5 26.59 -22.97 10.31
C GLU A 5 25.22 -22.35 10.52
N ARG A 6 24.31 -23.05 11.22
CA ARG A 6 22.99 -22.49 11.57
C ARG A 6 23.12 -21.30 12.51
N HIS A 7 23.99 -21.40 13.51
CA HIS A 7 24.23 -20.32 14.46
C HIS A 7 24.80 -19.09 13.76
N ASP A 8 25.85 -19.27 12.95
CA ASP A 8 26.48 -18.19 12.20
C ASP A 8 25.50 -17.51 11.25
N ARG A 9 24.62 -18.28 10.63
CA ARG A 9 23.56 -17.75 9.77
C ARG A 9 22.52 -16.94 10.56
N ILE A 10 22.10 -17.38 11.74
CA ILE A 10 21.19 -16.64 12.63
C ILE A 10 21.81 -15.30 13.00
N ILE A 11 23.06 -15.29 13.45
CA ILE A 11 23.76 -14.05 13.82
C ILE A 11 23.80 -13.08 12.63
N SER A 12 24.24 -13.57 11.46
CA SER A 12 24.30 -12.75 10.24
C SER A 12 22.93 -12.16 9.87
N MET A 13 21.81 -12.89 10.04
CA MET A 13 20.49 -12.36 9.76
C MET A 13 20.04 -11.31 10.79
N LEU A 14 20.39 -11.49 12.07
CA LEU A 14 20.12 -10.51 13.12
C LEU A 14 20.90 -9.21 12.88
N GLU A 15 22.16 -9.30 12.53
CA GLU A 15 23.00 -8.14 12.20
C GLU A 15 22.48 -7.34 11.01
N LYS A 16 21.99 -8.04 9.95
CA LYS A 16 21.37 -7.40 8.77
C LYS A 16 20.14 -6.53 9.12
N VAL A 17 19.44 -6.87 10.18
CA VAL A 17 18.27 -6.09 10.65
C VAL A 17 18.61 -5.13 11.80
N GLY A 18 19.90 -4.92 12.08
CA GLY A 18 20.38 -4.00 13.12
C GLY A 18 20.20 -4.52 14.55
N LEU A 19 20.19 -5.82 14.73
CA LEU A 19 20.25 -6.50 16.03
C LEU A 19 21.66 -7.09 16.23
N ASN A 20 22.05 -7.33 17.48
CA ASN A 20 23.35 -7.95 17.79
C ASN A 20 23.23 -9.44 18.13
N SER A 21 24.36 -10.13 18.26
CA SER A 21 24.44 -11.57 18.55
C SER A 21 23.78 -11.97 19.87
N GLU A 22 23.79 -11.10 20.88
CA GLU A 22 23.15 -11.36 22.18
C GLU A 22 21.66 -11.60 22.07
N HIS A 23 21.00 -11.00 21.05
CA HIS A 23 19.59 -11.17 20.79
C HIS A 23 19.21 -12.60 20.35
N ALA A 24 20.18 -13.41 19.90
CA ALA A 24 19.91 -14.78 19.44
C ALA A 24 19.37 -15.71 20.53
N ASN A 25 19.67 -15.40 21.81
CA ASN A 25 19.27 -16.21 22.96
C ASN A 25 18.09 -15.65 23.75
N ARG A 26 17.49 -14.51 23.31
CA ARG A 26 16.37 -13.86 23.98
C ARG A 26 15.03 -14.48 23.60
N TYR A 27 14.11 -14.45 24.53
CA TYR A 27 12.73 -14.82 24.31
C TYR A 27 11.92 -13.65 23.72
N PRO A 28 10.82 -13.91 22.99
CA PRO A 28 10.03 -12.86 22.34
C PRO A 28 9.54 -11.74 23.26
N HIS A 29 9.25 -12.03 24.53
CA HIS A 29 8.78 -11.04 25.51
C HIS A 29 9.90 -10.08 25.98
N GLU A 30 11.16 -10.41 25.74
CA GLU A 30 12.33 -9.58 26.10
C GLU A 30 12.67 -8.55 25.01
N PHE A 31 11.91 -8.52 23.90
CA PHE A 31 12.10 -7.59 22.80
C PHE A 31 11.07 -6.45 22.85
N SER A 32 11.47 -5.23 22.48
CA SER A 32 10.55 -4.16 22.18
C SER A 32 9.71 -4.48 20.92
N GLY A 33 8.63 -3.73 20.68
CA GLY A 33 7.79 -3.89 19.48
C GLY A 33 8.59 -3.83 18.18
N GLY A 34 9.44 -2.82 18.02
CA GLY A 34 10.30 -2.65 16.85
C GLY A 34 11.36 -3.74 16.73
N GLN A 35 11.93 -4.20 17.84
CA GLN A 35 12.86 -5.33 17.80
C GLN A 35 12.17 -6.64 17.40
N ARG A 36 10.96 -6.91 17.90
CA ARG A 36 10.15 -8.07 17.45
C ARG A 36 9.90 -8.02 15.95
N GLN A 37 9.58 -6.83 15.41
CA GLN A 37 9.38 -6.67 13.98
C GLN A 37 10.66 -6.95 13.18
N ARG A 38 11.83 -6.46 13.64
CA ARG A 38 13.14 -6.74 13.03
C ARG A 38 13.46 -8.24 13.05
N VAL A 39 13.16 -8.95 14.14
CA VAL A 39 13.29 -10.43 14.20
C VAL A 39 12.35 -11.10 13.18
N GLY A 40 11.11 -10.62 13.02
CA GLY A 40 10.18 -11.09 11.99
C GLY A 40 10.73 -10.95 10.57
N ILE A 41 11.34 -9.79 10.28
CA ILE A 41 12.02 -9.54 8.99
C ILE A 41 13.22 -10.49 8.82
N ALA A 42 14.08 -10.62 9.84
CA ALA A 42 15.22 -11.54 9.80
C ALA A 42 14.79 -13.00 9.52
N ARG A 43 13.68 -13.43 10.13
CA ARG A 43 13.08 -14.74 9.89
C ARG A 43 12.64 -14.92 8.42
N ALA A 44 11.99 -13.91 7.84
CA ALA A 44 11.59 -13.95 6.43
C ALA A 44 12.81 -14.02 5.50
N LEU A 45 13.89 -13.30 5.81
CA LEU A 45 15.14 -13.31 5.04
C LEU A 45 15.94 -14.62 5.15
N ALA A 46 15.72 -15.42 6.21
CA ALA A 46 16.50 -16.63 6.47
C ALA A 46 16.43 -17.68 5.37
N VAL A 47 15.35 -17.70 4.57
CA VAL A 47 15.17 -18.59 3.41
C VAL A 47 15.69 -18.00 2.10
N GLN A 48 16.29 -16.80 2.12
CA GLN A 48 16.79 -16.07 0.95
C GLN A 48 15.74 -15.91 -0.15
N PRO A 49 14.57 -15.30 0.16
CA PRO A 49 13.49 -15.13 -0.80
C PRO A 49 13.84 -14.08 -1.85
N GLN A 50 13.17 -14.15 -3.00
CA GLN A 50 13.13 -13.06 -4.00
C GLN A 50 11.92 -12.14 -3.76
N LEU A 51 10.85 -12.69 -3.17
CA LEU A 51 9.60 -11.98 -2.87
C LEU A 51 9.24 -12.16 -1.40
N ILE A 52 8.88 -11.06 -0.74
CA ILE A 52 8.35 -11.06 0.63
C ILE A 52 6.96 -10.42 0.61
N ILE A 53 5.98 -11.09 1.21
CA ILE A 53 4.66 -10.54 1.48
C ILE A 53 4.68 -9.98 2.90
N ALA A 54 4.52 -8.67 3.02
CA ALA A 54 4.48 -7.93 4.27
C ALA A 54 3.05 -7.47 4.53
N ASP A 55 2.33 -8.18 5.39
CA ASP A 55 0.95 -7.88 5.76
C ASP A 55 0.94 -7.05 7.04
N GLU A 56 0.57 -5.78 6.91
CA GLU A 56 0.55 -4.75 7.96
C GLU A 56 1.81 -4.71 8.84
N PRO A 57 3.02 -4.69 8.28
CA PRO A 57 4.24 -4.95 9.05
C PRO A 57 4.59 -3.86 10.05
N VAL A 58 3.92 -2.71 10.04
CA VAL A 58 4.22 -1.57 10.92
C VAL A 58 2.99 -1.04 11.67
N SER A 59 1.82 -1.65 11.52
CA SER A 59 0.54 -1.15 12.07
C SER A 59 0.51 -1.05 13.61
N ALA A 60 1.26 -1.90 14.31
CA ALA A 60 1.32 -1.94 15.77
C ALA A 60 2.50 -1.15 16.38
N LEU A 61 3.20 -0.34 15.58
CA LEU A 61 4.38 0.41 15.99
C LEU A 61 4.06 1.90 16.10
N ASP A 62 4.75 2.60 17.01
CA ASP A 62 4.73 4.05 17.03
C ASP A 62 5.43 4.65 15.80
N VAL A 63 5.08 5.89 15.45
CA VAL A 63 5.52 6.57 14.21
C VAL A 63 7.04 6.60 14.04
N SER A 64 7.78 6.79 15.15
CA SER A 64 9.25 6.84 15.11
C SER A 64 9.87 5.49 14.77
N ILE A 65 9.39 4.43 15.43
CA ILE A 65 9.85 3.05 15.18
C ILE A 65 9.38 2.56 13.80
N GLN A 66 8.16 2.92 13.40
CA GLN A 66 7.62 2.65 12.07
C GLN A 66 8.56 3.16 10.98
N SER A 67 8.99 4.43 11.06
CA SER A 67 9.92 5.03 10.10
C SER A 67 11.26 4.29 10.04
N GLN A 68 11.79 3.85 11.19
CA GLN A 68 13.03 3.06 11.24
C GLN A 68 12.89 1.70 10.56
N VAL A 69 11.74 1.01 10.74
CA VAL A 69 11.48 -0.29 10.12
C VAL A 69 11.30 -0.13 8.60
N LEU A 70 10.60 0.91 8.14
CA LEU A 70 10.44 1.20 6.71
C LEU A 70 11.78 1.49 6.03
N ASN A 71 12.64 2.30 6.67
CA ASN A 71 13.98 2.58 6.16
C ASN A 71 14.83 1.31 6.07
N LEU A 72 14.76 0.44 7.09
CA LEU A 72 15.41 -0.86 7.06
C LEU A 72 14.91 -1.72 5.90
N MET A 73 13.58 -1.81 5.68
CA MET A 73 13.01 -2.58 4.57
C MET A 73 13.46 -2.02 3.21
N ASN A 74 13.50 -0.70 3.05
CA ASN A 74 14.02 -0.06 1.85
C ASN A 74 15.52 -0.33 1.62
N GLN A 75 16.32 -0.35 2.67
CA GLN A 75 17.73 -0.74 2.59
C GLN A 75 17.86 -2.20 2.15
N LEU A 76 17.17 -3.12 2.81
CA LEU A 76 17.20 -4.56 2.48
C LEU A 76 16.71 -4.83 1.05
N LYS A 77 15.70 -4.07 0.56
CA LYS A 77 15.22 -4.11 -0.83
C LYS A 77 16.37 -3.89 -1.81
N ARG A 78 17.18 -2.84 -1.57
CA ARG A 78 18.33 -2.50 -2.42
C ARG A 78 19.47 -3.50 -2.27
N ASP A 79 19.85 -3.80 -1.03
CA ASP A 79 21.06 -4.59 -0.74
C ASP A 79 20.92 -6.07 -1.15
N MET A 80 19.69 -6.59 -1.14
CA MET A 80 19.37 -7.98 -1.43
C MET A 80 18.53 -8.17 -2.68
N ASN A 81 18.25 -7.11 -3.44
CA ASN A 81 17.42 -7.12 -4.65
C ASN A 81 16.06 -7.80 -4.41
N LEU A 82 15.38 -7.40 -3.34
CA LEU A 82 14.10 -7.98 -2.92
C LEU A 82 12.92 -7.29 -3.59
N THR A 83 11.88 -8.07 -3.86
CA THR A 83 10.55 -7.57 -4.20
C THR A 83 9.65 -7.70 -2.97
N TYR A 84 8.84 -6.66 -2.70
CA TYR A 84 7.83 -6.68 -1.65
C TYR A 84 6.41 -6.59 -2.24
N ILE A 85 5.49 -7.39 -1.70
CA ILE A 85 4.07 -7.07 -1.70
C ILE A 85 3.76 -6.53 -0.31
N PHE A 86 3.45 -5.23 -0.23
CA PHE A 86 3.25 -4.53 1.03
C PHE A 86 1.78 -4.19 1.21
N VAL A 87 1.13 -4.77 2.21
CA VAL A 87 -0.27 -4.50 2.54
C VAL A 87 -0.32 -3.57 3.74
N ALA A 88 -1.01 -2.44 3.61
CA ALA A 88 -1.21 -1.48 4.69
C ALA A 88 -2.51 -0.70 4.52
N HIS A 89 -3.00 -0.13 5.61
CA HIS A 89 -4.13 0.79 5.63
C HIS A 89 -3.71 2.27 5.78
N ASP A 90 -2.44 2.55 6.08
CA ASP A 90 -1.89 3.90 6.15
C ASP A 90 -1.30 4.31 4.79
N LEU A 91 -1.95 5.27 4.14
CA LEU A 91 -1.56 5.74 2.82
C LEU A 91 -0.21 6.45 2.81
N SER A 92 0.18 7.13 3.91
CA SER A 92 1.49 7.79 4.03
C SER A 92 2.63 6.77 4.05
N VAL A 93 2.39 5.62 4.69
CA VAL A 93 3.32 4.49 4.69
C VAL A 93 3.46 3.89 3.29
N VAL A 94 2.33 3.67 2.61
CA VAL A 94 2.32 3.12 1.24
C VAL A 94 3.06 4.05 0.29
N GLU A 95 2.83 5.36 0.36
CA GLU A 95 3.54 6.35 -0.45
C GLU A 95 5.06 6.29 -0.26
N HIS A 96 5.52 6.09 0.98
CA HIS A 96 6.95 6.07 1.31
C HIS A 96 7.68 4.83 0.77
N ILE A 97 7.06 3.64 0.84
CA ILE A 97 7.76 2.38 0.55
C ILE A 97 7.51 1.82 -0.86
N SER A 98 6.39 2.18 -1.48
CA SER A 98 5.94 1.56 -2.74
C SER A 98 6.54 2.23 -3.97
N ASP A 99 6.71 1.47 -5.04
CA ASP A 99 6.96 1.98 -6.39
C ASP A 99 5.64 2.00 -7.18
N ARG A 100 4.81 0.97 -6.97
CA ARG A 100 3.46 0.82 -7.55
C ARG A 100 2.45 0.61 -6.43
N VAL A 101 1.23 1.09 -6.64
CA VAL A 101 0.14 0.99 -5.68
C VAL A 101 -1.10 0.40 -6.33
N GLY A 102 -1.74 -0.52 -5.63
CA GLY A 102 -3.06 -1.03 -5.99
C GLY A 102 -4.06 -0.75 -4.88
N VAL A 103 -5.13 -0.03 -5.20
CA VAL A 103 -6.23 0.25 -4.27
C VAL A 103 -7.29 -0.81 -4.41
N MET A 104 -7.71 -1.37 -3.28
CA MET A 104 -8.72 -2.44 -3.25
C MET A 104 -9.95 -2.02 -2.47
N TYR A 105 -11.11 -2.46 -2.92
CA TYR A 105 -12.40 -2.32 -2.20
C TYR A 105 -13.18 -3.63 -2.26
N LEU A 106 -13.55 -4.17 -1.09
CA LEU A 106 -14.24 -5.46 -0.96
C LEU A 106 -13.60 -6.58 -1.80
N GLY A 107 -12.29 -6.73 -1.72
CA GLY A 107 -11.53 -7.79 -2.38
C GLY A 107 -11.29 -7.58 -3.89
N ASN A 108 -11.70 -6.45 -4.47
CA ASN A 108 -11.49 -6.14 -5.88
C ASN A 108 -10.59 -4.93 -6.04
N PHE A 109 -9.71 -4.95 -7.05
CA PHE A 109 -8.99 -3.74 -7.44
C PHE A 109 -9.98 -2.70 -7.97
N VAL A 110 -9.76 -1.45 -7.58
CA VAL A 110 -10.51 -0.29 -8.10
C VAL A 110 -9.60 0.64 -8.90
N GLU A 111 -8.30 0.67 -8.53
CA GLU A 111 -7.30 1.49 -9.21
C GLU A 111 -5.91 0.90 -8.96
N GLU A 112 -5.01 0.96 -9.94
CA GLU A 112 -3.60 0.56 -9.82
C GLU A 112 -2.72 1.39 -10.74
N GLY A 113 -1.51 1.73 -10.26
CA GLY A 113 -0.58 2.52 -11.04
C GLY A 113 0.75 2.72 -10.34
N ASP A 114 1.65 3.48 -10.97
CA ASP A 114 2.79 4.00 -10.25
C ASP A 114 2.34 4.95 -9.13
N LYS A 115 3.14 5.06 -8.08
CA LYS A 115 2.71 5.82 -6.91
C LYS A 115 2.49 7.31 -7.19
N TYR A 116 3.29 7.92 -8.05
CA TYR A 116 3.20 9.36 -8.30
C TYR A 116 1.91 9.69 -9.04
N SER A 117 1.61 8.97 -10.12
CA SER A 117 0.36 9.12 -10.87
C SER A 117 -0.85 8.91 -9.97
N LEU A 118 -0.86 7.85 -9.17
CA LEU A 118 -2.00 7.53 -8.31
C LEU A 118 -2.23 8.55 -7.20
N TYR A 119 -1.17 9.08 -6.57
CA TYR A 119 -1.30 10.06 -5.49
C TYR A 119 -1.59 11.47 -6.02
N GLN A 120 -1.06 11.84 -7.18
CA GLN A 120 -1.27 13.16 -7.78
C GLN A 120 -2.58 13.26 -8.54
N ASN A 121 -2.98 12.19 -9.24
CA ASN A 121 -4.19 12.16 -10.07
C ASN A 121 -5.02 10.89 -9.81
N PRO A 122 -5.61 10.73 -8.60
CA PRO A 122 -6.47 9.59 -8.30
C PRO A 122 -7.72 9.62 -9.19
N LEU A 123 -8.00 8.50 -9.85
CA LEU A 123 -9.06 8.38 -10.83
C LEU A 123 -10.37 7.85 -10.23
N HIS A 124 -10.28 6.76 -9.45
CA HIS A 124 -11.48 6.15 -8.88
C HIS A 124 -12.04 7.00 -7.73
N PRO A 125 -13.37 7.22 -7.64
CA PRO A 125 -13.97 8.01 -6.56
C PRO A 125 -13.65 7.52 -5.15
N TYR A 126 -13.39 6.23 -4.96
CA TYR A 126 -12.94 5.68 -3.69
C TYR A 126 -11.50 6.10 -3.36
N THR A 127 -10.58 6.02 -4.34
CA THR A 127 -9.18 6.48 -4.16
C THR A 127 -9.14 7.97 -3.85
N GLN A 128 -9.95 8.78 -4.56
CA GLN A 128 -10.09 10.21 -4.30
C GLN A 128 -10.52 10.47 -2.85
N ALA A 129 -11.53 9.74 -2.38
CA ALA A 129 -12.00 9.87 -1.01
C ALA A 129 -10.95 9.44 0.03
N LEU A 130 -10.24 8.32 -0.20
CA LEU A 130 -9.17 7.86 0.68
C LEU A 130 -8.06 8.89 0.79
N LEU A 131 -7.54 9.38 -0.35
CA LEU A 131 -6.46 10.36 -0.38
C LEU A 131 -6.90 11.73 0.17
N SER A 132 -8.19 12.11 0.00
CA SER A 132 -8.71 13.33 0.61
C SER A 132 -8.71 13.31 2.15
N ALA A 133 -8.73 12.13 2.74
CA ALA A 133 -8.74 11.93 4.19
C ALA A 133 -7.34 11.94 4.82
N VAL A 134 -6.26 11.86 4.02
CA VAL A 134 -4.88 11.93 4.53
C VAL A 134 -4.61 13.32 5.08
N PRO A 135 -4.19 13.47 6.35
CA PRO A 135 -3.86 14.75 6.94
C PRO A 135 -2.67 15.41 6.23
N ILE A 136 -2.78 16.70 5.96
CA ILE A 136 -1.66 17.51 5.49
C ILE A 136 -0.96 18.10 6.72
N PRO A 137 0.39 18.04 6.83
CA PRO A 137 1.11 18.56 7.98
C PRO A 137 1.13 20.10 8.07
N ASP A 138 0.46 20.81 7.17
CA ASP A 138 0.28 22.25 7.22
C ASP A 138 -1.07 22.63 7.84
N PRO A 139 -1.09 23.28 9.03
CA PRO A 139 -2.35 23.68 9.69
C PRO A 139 -3.13 24.77 8.94
N LYS A 140 -2.52 25.43 7.95
CA LYS A 140 -3.17 26.44 7.12
C LYS A 140 -3.76 25.87 5.84
N ALA A 141 -3.35 24.65 5.43
CA ALA A 141 -3.85 24.02 4.24
C ALA A 141 -5.31 23.56 4.48
N LYS A 142 -6.24 24.12 3.69
CA LYS A 142 -7.61 23.64 3.63
C LYS A 142 -7.68 22.54 2.59
N LYS A 143 -7.99 21.32 3.00
CA LYS A 143 -8.28 20.21 2.11
C LYS A 143 -9.78 19.88 2.20
N ASP A 144 -10.47 19.94 1.08
CA ASP A 144 -11.85 19.51 1.03
C ASP A 144 -11.91 17.98 1.13
N ARG A 145 -12.35 17.51 2.30
CA ARG A 145 -12.48 16.08 2.55
C ARG A 145 -13.73 15.54 1.87
N ILE A 146 -13.59 14.52 1.05
CA ILE A 146 -14.71 13.80 0.45
C ILE A 146 -15.29 12.85 1.49
N ILE A 147 -16.51 13.14 1.95
CA ILE A 147 -17.23 12.29 2.91
C ILE A 147 -18.03 11.26 2.12
N LEU A 148 -17.72 9.98 2.36
CA LEU A 148 -18.48 8.88 1.77
C LEU A 148 -19.69 8.56 2.65
N GLU A 149 -20.88 8.64 2.08
CA GLU A 149 -22.12 8.28 2.77
C GLU A 149 -22.34 6.77 2.82
N GLY A 150 -23.15 6.32 3.77
CA GLY A 150 -23.56 4.93 3.94
C GLY A 150 -22.52 4.03 4.60
N ASN A 151 -22.97 2.84 4.98
CA ASN A 151 -22.13 1.82 5.62
C ASN A 151 -21.32 1.02 4.59
N ILE A 152 -20.20 0.46 5.02
CA ILE A 152 -19.43 -0.49 4.21
C ILE A 152 -20.24 -1.77 4.08
N PRO A 153 -20.57 -2.23 2.84
CA PRO A 153 -21.30 -3.46 2.64
C PRO A 153 -20.52 -4.67 3.14
N SER A 154 -21.22 -5.75 3.48
CA SER A 154 -20.58 -7.01 3.90
C SER A 154 -19.76 -7.62 2.75
N ALA A 155 -18.52 -8.04 3.06
CA ALA A 155 -17.69 -8.78 2.13
C ALA A 155 -18.23 -10.19 1.83
N LEU A 156 -19.06 -10.76 2.73
CA LEU A 156 -19.72 -12.05 2.53
C LEU A 156 -20.85 -12.00 1.50
N ASN A 157 -21.49 -10.83 1.37
CA ASN A 157 -22.56 -10.61 0.39
C ASN A 157 -22.33 -9.26 -0.29
N PRO A 158 -21.33 -9.15 -1.17
CA PRO A 158 -20.95 -7.91 -1.80
C PRO A 158 -22.02 -7.44 -2.79
N PRO A 159 -22.19 -6.11 -2.99
CA PRO A 159 -23.11 -5.58 -3.97
C PRO A 159 -22.90 -6.12 -5.38
N SER A 160 -23.95 -6.20 -6.19
CA SER A 160 -23.86 -6.50 -7.64
C SER A 160 -23.09 -5.39 -8.38
N GLY A 161 -22.68 -5.63 -9.59
CA GLY A 161 -21.99 -4.65 -10.44
C GLY A 161 -20.71 -4.12 -9.81
N CYS A 162 -20.51 -2.79 -9.89
CA CYS A 162 -19.40 -2.11 -9.20
C CYS A 162 -19.58 -2.22 -7.69
N LYS A 163 -18.60 -2.82 -6.98
CA LYS A 163 -18.71 -3.04 -5.53
C LYS A 163 -18.80 -1.76 -4.71
N PHE A 164 -18.35 -0.64 -5.27
CA PHE A 164 -18.39 0.67 -4.62
C PHE A 164 -19.67 1.46 -4.92
N HIS A 165 -20.55 1.00 -5.80
CA HIS A 165 -21.71 1.78 -6.29
C HIS A 165 -22.63 2.32 -5.18
N THR A 166 -22.79 1.59 -4.07
CA THR A 166 -23.66 1.98 -2.94
C THR A 166 -23.15 3.20 -2.16
N ARG A 167 -21.87 3.56 -2.33
CA ARG A 167 -21.22 4.68 -1.64
C ARG A 167 -20.58 5.68 -2.63
N CYS A 168 -20.75 5.45 -3.93
CA CYS A 168 -20.12 6.26 -4.96
C CYS A 168 -20.93 7.54 -5.22
N PRO A 169 -20.38 8.75 -5.02
CA PRO A 169 -21.07 10.00 -5.31
C PRO A 169 -21.31 10.22 -6.83
N LYS A 170 -20.58 9.45 -7.69
CA LYS A 170 -20.70 9.48 -9.15
C LYS A 170 -21.36 8.20 -9.70
N CYS A 171 -22.22 7.54 -8.90
CA CYS A 171 -22.87 6.28 -9.30
C CYS A 171 -23.81 6.50 -10.51
N MET A 172 -23.67 5.63 -11.51
CA MET A 172 -24.55 5.54 -12.68
C MET A 172 -25.42 4.28 -12.57
N GLU A 173 -26.55 4.21 -13.31
CA GLU A 173 -27.43 3.03 -13.29
C GLU A 173 -26.69 1.74 -13.65
N ARG A 174 -25.83 1.75 -14.66
CA ARG A 174 -25.01 0.61 -15.05
C ARG A 174 -24.08 0.11 -13.93
N CYS A 175 -23.64 0.98 -13.02
CA CYS A 175 -22.78 0.59 -11.91
C CYS A 175 -23.49 -0.40 -10.95
N LYS A 176 -24.81 -0.42 -10.93
CA LYS A 176 -25.61 -1.29 -10.05
C LYS A 176 -25.66 -2.74 -10.57
N THR A 177 -25.53 -2.93 -11.87
CA THR A 177 -25.72 -4.23 -12.54
C THR A 177 -24.48 -4.77 -13.20
N GLU A 178 -23.58 -3.89 -13.69
CA GLU A 178 -22.41 -4.26 -14.45
C GLU A 178 -21.12 -4.02 -13.65
N ALA A 179 -20.24 -5.03 -13.58
CA ALA A 179 -18.90 -4.85 -13.03
C ALA A 179 -18.03 -4.06 -14.02
N PRO A 180 -17.32 -3.00 -13.57
CA PRO A 180 -16.44 -2.26 -14.45
C PRO A 180 -15.25 -3.13 -14.90
N GLN A 181 -14.83 -2.94 -16.14
CA GLN A 181 -13.61 -3.54 -16.65
C GLN A 181 -12.39 -2.71 -16.26
N LYS A 182 -11.20 -3.25 -16.50
CA LYS A 182 -9.93 -2.56 -16.37
C LYS A 182 -9.74 -1.62 -17.57
N TYR A 183 -9.66 -0.33 -17.31
CA TYR A 183 -9.37 0.69 -18.32
C TYR A 183 -7.99 1.27 -18.07
N GLN A 184 -7.17 1.28 -19.11
CA GLN A 184 -5.88 1.95 -19.09
C GLN A 184 -6.07 3.42 -19.43
N VAL A 185 -5.61 4.31 -18.55
CA VAL A 185 -5.71 5.77 -18.73
C VAL A 185 -4.36 6.35 -19.13
N ASP A 186 -3.27 5.85 -18.58
CA ASP A 186 -1.90 6.14 -18.98
C ASP A 186 -1.03 4.88 -18.99
N ASP A 187 0.24 4.97 -19.39
CA ASP A 187 1.15 3.84 -19.63
C ASP A 187 1.19 2.86 -18.45
N ASP A 188 1.11 3.36 -17.23
CA ASP A 188 1.15 2.57 -16.01
C ASP A 188 0.03 2.92 -15.01
N HIS A 189 -1.09 3.52 -15.47
CA HIS A 189 -2.22 3.89 -14.64
C HIS A 189 -3.51 3.27 -15.15
N PHE A 190 -4.13 2.45 -14.31
CA PHE A 190 -5.31 1.66 -14.63
C PHE A 190 -6.41 1.90 -13.61
N VAL A 191 -7.66 1.97 -14.07
CA VAL A 191 -8.83 2.16 -13.22
C VAL A 191 -9.96 1.20 -13.59
N TYR A 192 -10.68 0.72 -12.59
CA TYR A 192 -11.84 -0.16 -12.75
C TYR A 192 -13.11 0.66 -12.46
N CYS A 193 -13.46 1.55 -13.40
CA CYS A 193 -14.59 2.47 -13.23
C CYS A 193 -15.22 2.84 -14.56
N HIS A 194 -16.55 2.76 -14.66
CA HIS A 194 -17.30 3.09 -15.87
C HIS A 194 -17.21 4.57 -16.30
N LEU A 195 -16.67 5.45 -15.45
CA LEU A 195 -16.38 6.84 -15.84
C LEU A 195 -15.30 6.94 -16.92
N TYR A 196 -14.50 5.88 -17.13
CA TYR A 196 -13.35 5.88 -18.04
C TYR A 196 -13.50 4.88 -19.18
N ASP A 197 -14.74 4.56 -19.57
CA ASP A 197 -15.01 3.62 -20.68
C ASP A 197 -14.93 4.26 -22.06
N THR A 198 -14.79 5.59 -22.16
CA THR A 198 -14.62 6.33 -23.40
C THR A 198 -13.21 6.86 -23.58
N GLU A 199 -12.74 6.96 -24.85
CA GLU A 199 -11.41 7.52 -25.14
C GLU A 199 -11.32 9.01 -24.77
N GLU A 200 -12.41 9.75 -24.84
CA GLU A 200 -12.48 11.16 -24.43
C GLU A 200 -12.28 11.29 -22.91
N ALA A 201 -12.93 10.46 -22.09
CA ALA A 201 -12.77 10.47 -20.64
C ALA A 201 -11.33 10.12 -20.23
N LYS A 202 -10.69 9.15 -20.89
CA LYS A 202 -9.28 8.79 -20.67
C LYS A 202 -8.34 9.94 -21.02
N LYS A 203 -8.52 10.59 -22.17
CA LYS A 203 -7.72 11.74 -22.57
C LYS A 203 -7.82 12.91 -21.60
N ASN A 204 -9.01 13.20 -21.10
CA ASN A 204 -9.23 14.26 -20.12
C ASN A 204 -8.53 13.96 -18.79
N ALA A 205 -8.56 12.71 -18.34
CA ALA A 205 -7.87 12.26 -17.13
C ALA A 205 -6.33 12.39 -17.28
N LYS A 206 -5.77 11.97 -18.42
CA LYS A 206 -4.34 12.09 -18.73
C LYS A 206 -3.88 13.57 -18.84
N ALA A 207 -4.71 14.43 -19.40
CA ALA A 207 -4.40 15.86 -19.50
C ALA A 207 -4.34 16.54 -18.13
N ALA A 208 -5.21 16.13 -17.18
CA ALA A 208 -5.19 16.62 -15.81
C ALA A 208 -3.90 16.22 -15.07
N GLU A 209 -3.38 15.01 -15.28
CA GLU A 209 -2.11 14.54 -14.72
C GLU A 209 -0.92 15.38 -15.18
N ASN A 210 -0.81 15.63 -16.49
CA ASN A 210 0.26 16.46 -17.05
C ASN A 210 0.25 17.91 -16.54
N ALA A 211 -0.90 18.45 -16.19
CA ALA A 211 -1.03 19.80 -15.63
C ALA A 211 -0.51 19.90 -14.18
N VAL A 212 -0.55 18.81 -13.42
CA VAL A 212 -0.05 18.74 -12.02
C VAL A 212 1.47 18.58 -11.96
N ILE A 213 2.06 17.86 -12.92
CA ILE A 213 3.53 17.62 -12.95
C ILE A 213 4.33 18.89 -13.29
N HIS A 214 3.71 19.89 -13.90
CA HIS A 214 4.35 21.15 -14.32
C HIS A 214 4.11 22.33 -13.38
N GLN A 215 3.57 22.13 -12.19
CA GLN A 215 3.45 23.13 -11.10
C GLN A 215 4.42 22.80 -9.95
#